data_c34d2c6bb3318d961183f9a9ae83c619
#
_entry.id   c34d2c6bb3318d961183f9a9ae83c619
#
_cell.length_a   1.000
_cell.length_b   1.000
_cell.length_c   1.000
_cell.angle_alpha   90.00
_cell.angle_beta   90.00
_cell.angle_gamma   90.00
#
_symmetry.space_group_name_H-M   'P 1'
#
loop_
_entity.id
_entity.type
_entity.pdbx_description
1 polymer ?
#
loop_
_entity_poly.entity_id
_entity_poly.type
_entity_poly.pdbx_seq_one_letter_code
_entity_poly.pdbx_strand_id
1 'polypeptide(L)'
;MVTKSSLSTNSIVFLSILLLFFTIPHTLEDFATGEPGRAGIPAALLSLVVSIIFGLQALGLYWLGQKRRRALWVHLGVGVFWPLASGAAQLPTILSGVPYRAGFISVLYVLGIIIIGLLLLFTSLRALRSG
;
A
#
# COMPACT_ATOMS: atom_id res chain seq x y z
N MET A 1 17.75 3.85 -25.80
CA MET A 1 17.68 5.06 -24.97
C MET A 1 16.46 4.98 -24.05
N VAL A 2 16.66 4.99 -22.75
CA VAL A 2 15.54 4.94 -21.79
C VAL A 2 14.96 6.34 -21.67
N THR A 3 13.70 6.50 -22.04
CA THR A 3 13.01 7.80 -21.92
C THR A 3 12.65 8.09 -20.46
N LYS A 4 12.56 9.36 -20.08
CA LYS A 4 12.18 9.81 -18.72
C LYS A 4 10.82 9.23 -18.29
N SER A 5 9.92 9.04 -19.26
CA SER A 5 8.61 8.40 -19.08
C SER A 5 8.71 6.90 -18.73
N SER A 6 9.64 6.17 -19.35
CA SER A 6 9.82 4.73 -19.07
C SER A 6 10.43 4.49 -17.68
N LEU A 7 11.34 5.34 -17.23
CA LEU A 7 11.93 5.26 -15.88
C LEU A 7 10.86 5.48 -14.81
N SER A 8 9.97 6.43 -15.00
CA SER A 8 8.85 6.69 -14.07
C SER A 8 7.89 5.50 -13.98
N THR A 9 7.53 4.90 -15.11
CA THR A 9 6.65 3.72 -15.15
C THR A 9 7.29 2.53 -14.44
N ASN A 10 8.55 2.24 -14.72
CA ASN A 10 9.27 1.13 -14.07
C ASN A 10 9.38 1.33 -12.56
N SER A 11 9.62 2.56 -12.11
CA SER A 11 9.65 2.88 -10.67
C SER A 11 8.29 2.64 -10.01
N ILE A 12 7.20 3.03 -10.65
CA ILE A 12 5.84 2.80 -10.12
C ILE A 12 5.54 1.30 -10.06
N VAL A 13 5.88 0.52 -11.08
CA VAL A 13 5.73 -0.94 -11.07
C VAL A 13 6.51 -1.55 -9.92
N PHE A 14 7.78 -1.19 -9.78
CA PHE A 14 8.64 -1.71 -8.71
C PHE A 14 8.09 -1.37 -7.32
N LEU A 15 7.74 -0.10 -7.07
CA LEU A 15 7.19 0.35 -5.78
C LEU A 15 5.84 -0.32 -5.48
N SER A 16 4.99 -0.49 -6.49
CA SER A 16 3.70 -1.16 -6.32
C SER A 16 3.87 -2.64 -5.93
N ILE A 17 4.77 -3.36 -6.59
CA ILE A 17 5.08 -4.75 -6.27
C ILE A 17 5.72 -4.85 -4.87
N LEU A 18 6.68 -3.97 -4.59
CA LEU A 18 7.34 -3.94 -3.28
C LEU A 18 6.32 -3.66 -2.15
N LEU A 19 5.36 -2.76 -2.40
CA LEU A 19 4.28 -2.48 -1.44
C LEU A 19 3.46 -3.74 -1.13
N LEU A 20 3.20 -4.61 -2.11
CA LEU A 20 2.49 -5.88 -1.89
C LEU A 20 3.25 -6.81 -0.93
N PHE A 21 4.57 -6.83 -0.97
CA PHE A 21 5.40 -7.61 -0.04
C PHE A 21 5.22 -7.20 1.43
N PHE A 22 4.84 -5.96 1.69
CA PHE A 22 4.55 -5.47 3.03
C PHE A 22 3.06 -5.54 3.37
N THR A 23 2.18 -5.21 2.44
CA THR A 23 0.74 -5.14 2.69
C THR A 23 0.08 -6.50 2.83
N ILE A 24 0.50 -7.50 2.06
CA ILE A 24 -0.09 -8.85 2.13
C ILE A 24 0.16 -9.49 3.50
N PRO A 25 1.42 -9.63 3.98
CA PRO A 25 1.66 -10.24 5.29
C PRO A 25 1.07 -9.41 6.43
N HIS A 26 1.10 -8.07 6.34
CA HIS A 26 0.47 -7.20 7.34
C HIS A 26 -1.04 -7.44 7.42
N THR A 27 -1.73 -7.53 6.29
CA THR A 27 -3.17 -7.82 6.24
C THR A 27 -3.49 -9.20 6.81
N LEU A 28 -2.71 -10.21 6.48
CA LEU A 28 -2.87 -11.55 7.06
C LEU A 28 -2.71 -11.51 8.58
N GLU A 29 -1.76 -10.74 9.07
CA GLU A 29 -1.52 -10.53 10.51
C GLU A 29 -2.68 -9.80 11.18
N ASP A 30 -3.30 -8.80 10.54
CA ASP A 30 -4.49 -8.12 11.03
C ASP A 30 -5.63 -9.11 11.30
N PHE A 31 -5.90 -10.00 10.36
CA PHE A 31 -6.93 -11.02 10.53
C PHE A 31 -6.55 -12.07 11.59
N ALA A 32 -5.30 -12.54 11.56
CA ALA A 32 -4.82 -13.55 12.51
C ALA A 32 -4.83 -13.05 13.97
N THR A 33 -4.60 -11.76 14.18
CA THR A 33 -4.59 -11.14 15.52
C THR A 33 -5.95 -10.61 15.97
N GLY A 34 -6.99 -10.71 15.14
CA GLY A 34 -8.35 -10.23 15.47
C GLY A 34 -8.50 -8.71 15.45
N GLU A 35 -7.66 -8.00 14.70
CA GLU A 35 -7.70 -6.54 14.58
C GLU A 35 -9.07 -6.00 14.14
N PRO A 36 -9.75 -6.61 13.14
CA PRO A 36 -11.08 -6.14 12.73
C PRO A 36 -12.06 -6.08 13.89
N GLY A 37 -12.10 -7.13 14.73
CA GLY A 37 -12.98 -7.18 15.90
C GLY A 37 -12.66 -6.11 16.93
N ARG A 38 -11.38 -5.85 17.20
CA ARG A 38 -10.95 -4.78 18.11
C ARG A 38 -11.28 -3.39 17.59
N ALA A 39 -11.23 -3.19 16.28
CA ALA A 39 -11.61 -1.95 15.62
C ALA A 39 -13.14 -1.79 15.46
N GLY A 40 -13.94 -2.78 15.88
CA GLY A 40 -15.39 -2.75 15.71
C GLY A 40 -15.84 -2.90 14.25
N ILE A 41 -14.98 -3.42 13.38
CA ILE A 41 -15.26 -3.61 11.95
C ILE A 41 -15.58 -5.09 11.72
N PRO A 42 -16.71 -5.44 11.06
CA PRO A 42 -16.96 -6.80 10.65
C PRO A 42 -15.83 -7.34 9.76
N ALA A 43 -15.28 -8.51 10.11
CA ALA A 43 -14.15 -9.09 9.37
C ALA A 43 -14.47 -9.28 7.87
N ALA A 44 -15.73 -9.65 7.55
CA ALA A 44 -16.18 -9.77 6.16
C ALA A 44 -16.13 -8.43 5.39
N LEU A 45 -16.49 -7.32 6.06
CA LEU A 45 -16.42 -5.98 5.45
C LEU A 45 -14.97 -5.56 5.19
N LEU A 46 -14.09 -5.75 6.18
CA LEU A 46 -12.67 -5.44 6.01
C LEU A 46 -12.05 -6.31 4.91
N SER A 47 -12.38 -7.61 4.86
CA SER A 47 -11.93 -8.51 3.81
C SER A 47 -12.35 -8.04 2.41
N LEU A 48 -13.60 -7.59 2.27
CA LEU A 48 -14.12 -7.03 1.02
C LEU A 48 -13.35 -5.77 0.60
N VAL A 49 -13.16 -4.82 1.53
CA VAL A 49 -12.44 -3.57 1.27
C VAL A 49 -11.00 -3.85 0.82
N VAL A 50 -10.29 -4.69 1.56
CA VAL A 50 -8.90 -5.06 1.25
C VAL A 50 -8.80 -5.77 -0.10
N SER A 51 -9.75 -6.67 -0.40
CA SER A 51 -9.80 -7.37 -1.69
C SER A 51 -10.02 -6.40 -2.85
N ILE A 52 -10.88 -5.39 -2.68
CA ILE A 52 -11.09 -4.34 -3.68
C ILE A 52 -9.80 -3.55 -3.89
N ILE A 53 -9.10 -3.15 -2.83
CA ILE A 53 -7.85 -2.40 -2.94
C ILE A 53 -6.76 -3.22 -3.66
N PHE A 54 -6.58 -4.49 -3.31
CA PHE A 54 -5.63 -5.36 -4.02
C PHE A 54 -6.04 -5.57 -5.48
N GLY A 55 -7.33 -5.75 -5.76
CA GLY A 55 -7.85 -5.87 -7.12
C GLY A 55 -7.61 -4.61 -7.95
N LEU A 56 -7.85 -3.43 -7.38
CA LEU A 56 -7.55 -2.15 -8.02
C LEU A 56 -6.05 -1.97 -8.28
N GLN A 57 -5.21 -2.37 -7.33
CA GLN A 57 -3.75 -2.32 -7.50
C GLN A 57 -3.27 -3.23 -8.64
N ALA A 58 -3.78 -4.45 -8.71
CA ALA A 58 -3.49 -5.38 -9.81
C ALA A 58 -3.96 -4.83 -11.16
N LEU A 59 -5.18 -4.27 -11.21
CA LEU A 59 -5.72 -3.61 -12.41
C LEU A 59 -4.87 -2.39 -12.81
N GLY A 60 -4.41 -1.62 -11.84
CA GLY A 60 -3.50 -0.50 -12.05
C GLY A 60 -2.18 -0.95 -12.69
N LEU A 61 -1.58 -2.04 -12.22
CA LEU A 61 -0.37 -2.63 -12.81
C LEU A 61 -0.61 -3.08 -14.26
N TYR A 62 -1.74 -3.74 -14.52
CA TYR A 62 -2.14 -4.12 -15.88
C TYR A 62 -2.26 -2.89 -16.80
N TRP A 63 -2.90 -1.82 -16.33
CA TRP A 63 -3.04 -0.58 -17.11
C TRP A 63 -1.72 0.18 -17.29
N LEU A 64 -0.77 0.06 -16.36
CA LEU A 64 0.60 0.60 -16.56
C LEU A 64 1.28 -0.10 -17.74
N GLY A 65 1.15 -1.42 -17.84
CA GLY A 65 1.65 -2.18 -19.00
C GLY A 65 1.05 -1.71 -20.32
N GLN A 66 -0.21 -1.24 -20.30
CA GLN A 66 -0.90 -0.65 -21.45
C GLN A 66 -0.66 0.85 -21.63
N LYS A 67 0.22 1.47 -20.82
CA LYS A 67 0.52 2.91 -20.83
C LYS A 67 -0.72 3.80 -20.63
N ARG A 68 -1.73 3.32 -19.90
CA ARG A 68 -2.97 4.07 -19.64
C ARG A 68 -2.80 5.03 -18.47
N ARG A 69 -3.04 6.32 -18.69
CA ARG A 69 -2.91 7.37 -17.66
C ARG A 69 -3.73 7.11 -16.39
N ARG A 70 -4.87 6.46 -16.50
CA ARG A 70 -5.72 6.09 -15.36
C ARG A 70 -5.01 5.19 -14.34
N ALA A 71 -3.98 4.42 -14.77
CA ALA A 71 -3.15 3.63 -13.87
C ALA A 71 -2.44 4.47 -12.82
N LEU A 72 -2.01 5.69 -13.18
CA LEU A 72 -1.35 6.62 -12.26
C LEU A 72 -2.29 7.08 -11.15
N TRP A 73 -3.58 7.30 -11.44
CA TRP A 73 -4.59 7.64 -10.45
C TRP A 73 -4.84 6.50 -9.47
N VAL A 74 -4.87 5.25 -9.97
CA VAL A 74 -4.99 4.07 -9.12
C VAL A 74 -3.82 3.98 -8.15
N HIS A 75 -2.58 4.08 -8.64
CA HIS A 75 -1.39 3.99 -7.79
C HIS A 75 -1.24 5.18 -6.83
N LEU A 76 -1.70 6.35 -7.23
CA LEU A 76 -1.82 7.49 -6.31
C LEU A 76 -2.79 7.19 -5.18
N GLY A 77 -3.98 6.66 -5.49
CA GLY A 77 -4.96 6.26 -4.49
C GLY A 77 -4.44 5.16 -3.55
N VAL A 78 -3.79 4.15 -4.09
CA VAL A 78 -3.14 3.06 -3.32
C VAL A 78 -2.05 3.62 -2.41
N GLY A 79 -1.24 4.55 -2.92
CA GLY A 79 -0.18 5.23 -2.16
C GLY A 79 -0.70 6.14 -1.03
N VAL A 80 -1.95 6.59 -1.10
CA VAL A 80 -2.64 7.30 0.00
C VAL A 80 -3.26 6.31 0.97
N PHE A 81 -3.97 5.31 0.46
CA PHE A 81 -4.76 4.38 1.27
C PHE A 81 -3.90 3.61 2.28
N TRP A 82 -2.84 2.95 1.82
CA TRP A 82 -2.05 2.08 2.69
C TRP A 82 -1.32 2.82 3.82
N PRO A 83 -0.62 3.95 3.58
CA PRO A 83 -0.03 4.73 4.68
C PRO A 83 -1.05 5.22 5.70
N LEU A 84 -2.26 5.58 5.28
CA LEU A 84 -3.33 5.99 6.20
C LEU A 84 -3.89 4.79 6.96
N ALA A 85 -4.25 3.70 6.27
CA ALA A 85 -4.85 2.53 6.88
C ALA A 85 -3.91 1.80 7.85
N SER A 86 -2.62 1.70 7.52
CA SER A 86 -1.62 1.07 8.37
C SER A 86 -0.90 2.06 9.26
N GLY A 87 -0.45 3.20 8.73
CA GLY A 87 0.31 4.19 9.48
C GLY A 87 -0.52 4.86 10.56
N ALA A 88 -1.59 5.55 10.18
CA ALA A 88 -2.45 6.27 11.12
C ALA A 88 -3.13 5.33 12.12
N ALA A 89 -3.45 4.09 11.71
CA ALA A 89 -4.09 3.11 12.58
C ALA A 89 -3.11 2.44 13.56
N GLN A 90 -1.88 2.13 13.13
CA GLN A 90 -0.96 1.27 13.87
C GLN A 90 0.18 2.04 14.60
N LEU A 91 0.62 3.18 14.06
CA LEU A 91 1.71 3.96 14.66
C LEU A 91 1.51 4.32 16.13
N PRO A 92 0.32 4.74 16.60
CA PRO A 92 0.13 5.06 18.02
C PRO A 92 0.46 3.87 18.93
N THR A 93 0.05 2.67 18.55
CA THR A 93 0.35 1.44 19.31
C THR A 93 1.85 1.14 19.30
N ILE A 94 2.50 1.24 18.14
CA ILE A 94 3.94 1.01 18.02
C ILE A 94 4.73 2.00 18.86
N LEU A 95 4.37 3.28 18.82
CA LEU A 95 5.06 4.35 19.54
C LEU A 95 4.79 4.33 21.06
N SER A 96 3.74 3.64 21.51
CA SER A 96 3.43 3.51 22.94
C SER A 96 4.45 2.65 23.71
N GLY A 97 5.34 1.93 23.03
CA GLY A 97 6.31 1.03 23.62
C GLY A 97 5.75 -0.30 24.12
N VAL A 98 4.44 -0.55 23.91
CA VAL A 98 3.83 -1.87 24.17
C VAL A 98 4.30 -2.87 23.12
N PRO A 99 4.58 -4.14 23.49
CA PRO A 99 4.92 -5.15 22.51
C PRO A 99 3.90 -5.22 21.38
N TYR A 100 4.37 -5.08 20.14
CA TYR A 100 3.53 -5.05 18.96
C TYR A 100 3.60 -6.38 18.21
N ARG A 101 2.51 -7.14 18.23
CA ARG A 101 2.28 -8.40 17.50
C ARG A 101 3.50 -9.35 17.54
N ALA A 102 4.07 -9.70 16.36
CA ALA A 102 5.28 -10.53 16.24
C ALA A 102 6.58 -9.73 16.43
N GLY A 103 6.54 -8.56 17.05
CA GLY A 103 7.70 -7.72 17.35
C GLY A 103 8.26 -6.99 16.13
N PHE A 104 9.58 -7.04 15.95
CA PHE A 104 10.28 -6.28 14.91
C PHE A 104 9.73 -6.48 13.50
N ILE A 105 9.38 -7.72 13.14
CA ILE A 105 8.88 -8.02 11.78
C ILE A 105 7.55 -7.33 11.51
N SER A 106 6.64 -7.29 12.49
CA SER A 106 5.35 -6.60 12.36
C SER A 106 5.52 -5.08 12.25
N VAL A 107 6.44 -4.51 13.02
CA VAL A 107 6.81 -3.09 12.91
C VAL A 107 7.41 -2.79 11.54
N LEU A 108 8.26 -3.68 11.01
CA LEU A 108 8.86 -3.54 9.69
C LEU A 108 7.79 -3.50 8.58
N TYR A 109 6.75 -4.32 8.68
CA TYR A 109 5.64 -4.28 7.73
C TYR A 109 4.97 -2.89 7.72
N VAL A 110 4.63 -2.35 8.88
CA VAL A 110 3.97 -1.05 8.99
C VAL A 110 4.87 0.08 8.46
N LEU A 111 6.13 0.12 8.86
CA LEU A 111 7.08 1.13 8.39
C LEU A 111 7.32 1.01 6.87
N GLY A 112 7.47 -0.20 6.36
CA GLY A 112 7.60 -0.46 4.93
C GLY A 112 6.38 0.05 4.15
N ILE A 113 5.18 -0.21 4.63
CA ILE A 113 3.93 0.27 4.01
C ILE A 113 3.91 1.80 3.96
N ILE A 114 4.27 2.48 5.04
CA ILE A 114 4.29 3.94 5.10
C ILE A 114 5.30 4.48 4.10
N ILE A 115 6.54 4.03 4.15
CA ILE A 115 7.63 4.56 3.33
C ILE A 115 7.38 4.27 1.86
N ILE A 116 7.12 3.01 1.50
CA ILE A 116 6.91 2.61 0.11
C ILE A 116 5.60 3.20 -0.44
N GLY A 117 4.55 3.24 0.37
CA GLY A 117 3.30 3.88 -0.01
C GLY A 117 3.46 5.36 -0.32
N LEU A 118 4.19 6.12 0.50
CA LEU A 118 4.49 7.53 0.25
C LEU A 118 5.37 7.72 -1.00
N LEU A 119 6.38 6.87 -1.20
CA LEU A 119 7.19 6.91 -2.42
C LEU A 119 6.35 6.64 -3.67
N LEU A 120 5.42 5.68 -3.60
CA LEU A 120 4.48 5.39 -4.68
C LEU A 120 3.57 6.59 -4.96
N LEU A 121 3.02 7.22 -3.93
CA LEU A 121 2.21 8.43 -4.01
C LEU A 121 2.97 9.56 -4.75
N PHE A 122 4.17 9.90 -4.28
CA PHE A 122 4.95 11.00 -4.87
C PHE A 122 5.40 10.69 -6.30
N THR A 123 5.80 9.45 -6.58
CA THR A 123 6.20 9.05 -7.94
C THR A 123 5.02 9.10 -8.90
N SER A 124 3.85 8.63 -8.49
CA SER A 124 2.63 8.69 -9.29
C SER A 124 2.17 10.12 -9.53
N LEU A 125 2.21 10.97 -8.49
CA LEU A 125 1.87 12.39 -8.60
C LEU A 125 2.82 13.13 -9.55
N ARG A 126 4.12 12.85 -9.45
CA ARG A 126 5.12 13.42 -10.36
C ARG A 126 4.89 13.00 -11.81
N ALA A 127 4.58 11.73 -12.04
CA ALA A 127 4.26 11.21 -13.37
C ALA A 127 2.99 11.87 -13.95
N LEU A 128 1.96 12.10 -13.13
CA LEU A 128 0.73 12.80 -13.55
C LEU A 128 0.98 14.25 -13.96
N ARG A 129 1.92 14.94 -13.29
CA ARG A 129 2.26 16.34 -13.59
C ARG A 129 3.19 16.49 -14.79
N SER A 130 3.96 15.47 -15.14
CA SER A 130 4.94 15.52 -16.25
C SER A 130 4.40 15.07 -17.59
N GLY A 131 3.18 14.54 -17.63
CA GLY A 131 2.45 14.13 -18.84
C GLY A 131 1.18 14.92 -19.03
#